data_8b6330aee44a8cd2ff6d95dfae8b211c
#
_entry.id   8b6330aee44a8cd2ff6d95dfae8b211c
#
_cell.length_a   1.000
_cell.length_b   1.000
_cell.length_c   1.000
_cell.angle_alpha   90.00
_cell.angle_beta   90.00
_cell.angle_gamma   90.00
#
_symmetry.space_group_name_H-M   'P 1'
#
loop_
_entity.id
_entity.type
_entity.pdbx_description
1 polymer ?
#
loop_
_entity_poly.entity_id
_entity_poly.type
_entity_poly.pdbx_seq_one_letter_code
_entity_poly.pdbx_strand_id
1 'polypeptide(L)'
;MLMFAGLGNPGAEYAGNRHNAGFLALDEIAERHGFSPWKAKSGAAVAEGRLGGEKLLLVKPQSFMNKSGGPVGXVARFFKIPXEQVFVFYDEIDLVAGKVRVKRGGGHGGHNGIRDIDRHLGSDYWRVRIGVGRPDHVIPGSRIDIRKWVLMDFTTEERNGWVPAVLRAMSDEADRLVANDDXGFMSRVAYLAPTPKPPAKDDPATPDGKDG
;
A
#
# COMPACT_ATOMS: atom_id res chain seq x y z
N MET A 1 7.79 11.38 16.73
CA MET A 1 7.36 10.01 16.36
C MET A 1 6.59 10.08 15.06
N LEU A 2 6.89 9.18 14.13
CA LEU A 2 6.17 9.09 12.87
C LEU A 2 5.23 7.89 12.90
N MET A 3 4.24 7.91 12.01
CA MET A 3 3.32 6.78 11.85
C MET A 3 3.29 6.35 10.38
N PHE A 4 3.41 5.04 10.16
CA PHE A 4 3.04 4.42 8.89
C PHE A 4 1.75 3.66 9.15
N ALA A 5 0.69 4.02 8.45
CA ALA A 5 -0.56 3.28 8.51
C ALA A 5 -0.73 2.50 7.21
N GLY A 6 -1.06 1.23 7.30
CA GLY A 6 -1.31 0.42 6.12
C GLY A 6 -2.75 -0.03 6.09
N LEU A 7 -3.41 0.11 4.95
CA LEU A 7 -4.83 -0.20 4.84
C LEU A 7 -5.07 -1.61 4.30
N GLY A 8 -6.14 -2.22 4.78
CA GLY A 8 -6.55 -3.54 4.37
C GLY A 8 -7.78 -3.98 5.14
N ASN A 9 -8.27 -5.15 4.82
CA ASN A 9 -9.36 -5.78 5.57
C ASN A 9 -8.80 -6.89 6.44
N PRO A 10 -9.24 -6.99 7.69
CA PRO A 10 -8.75 -8.05 8.57
C PRO A 10 -9.35 -9.40 8.20
N GLY A 11 -8.61 -10.45 8.47
CA GLY A 11 -9.08 -11.81 8.25
C GLY A 11 -8.30 -12.50 7.16
N ALA A 12 -8.18 -13.82 7.32
CA ALA A 12 -7.36 -14.63 6.39
C ALA A 12 -7.90 -14.60 4.98
N GLU A 13 -9.21 -14.45 4.82
CA GLU A 13 -9.81 -14.46 3.48
C GLU A 13 -9.43 -13.24 2.65
N TYR A 14 -8.96 -12.19 3.28
CA TYR A 14 -8.54 -10.98 2.57
C TYR A 14 -7.04 -10.84 2.42
N ALA A 15 -6.28 -11.73 3.05
CA ALA A 15 -4.83 -11.51 3.22
C ALA A 15 -4.09 -11.36 1.90
N GLY A 16 -4.53 -12.03 0.85
CA GLY A 16 -3.86 -11.98 -0.44
C GLY A 16 -4.48 -11.04 -1.46
N ASN A 17 -5.46 -10.24 -1.04
CA ASN A 17 -6.18 -9.36 -1.96
C ASN A 17 -5.36 -8.11 -2.29
N ARG A 18 -5.68 -7.53 -3.45
CA ARG A 18 -5.08 -6.27 -3.85
C ARG A 18 -5.35 -5.16 -2.83
N HIS A 19 -6.57 -5.16 -2.26
CA HIS A 19 -6.95 -4.14 -1.28
C HIS A 19 -6.10 -4.21 -0.01
N ASN A 20 -5.40 -5.32 0.21
CA ASN A 20 -4.55 -5.48 1.39
C ASN A 20 -3.09 -5.12 1.12
N ALA A 21 -2.79 -4.47 0.00
CA ALA A 21 -1.41 -4.08 -0.32
C ALA A 21 -0.78 -3.26 0.80
N GLY A 22 -1.56 -2.39 1.44
CA GLY A 22 -1.03 -1.61 2.56
C GLY A 22 -0.63 -2.46 3.75
N PHE A 23 -1.47 -3.45 4.10
CA PHE A 23 -1.12 -4.39 5.17
C PHE A 23 0.15 -5.14 4.83
N LEU A 24 0.25 -5.61 3.58
CA LEU A 24 1.43 -6.37 3.16
C LEU A 24 2.70 -5.54 3.26
N ALA A 25 2.62 -4.27 2.90
CA ALA A 25 3.78 -3.39 2.97
C ALA A 25 4.25 -3.24 4.41
N LEU A 26 3.33 -3.02 5.35
CA LEU A 26 3.72 -2.84 6.74
C LEU A 26 4.22 -4.15 7.36
N ASP A 27 3.63 -5.28 6.98
CA ASP A 27 4.13 -6.57 7.48
C ASP A 27 5.57 -6.78 7.06
N GLU A 28 5.91 -6.42 5.81
CA GLU A 28 7.28 -6.56 5.34
C GLU A 28 8.24 -5.65 6.12
N ILE A 29 7.83 -4.41 6.33
CA ILE A 29 8.65 -3.46 7.09
C ILE A 29 8.87 -3.96 8.52
N ALA A 30 7.80 -4.42 9.15
CA ALA A 30 7.89 -4.89 10.53
C ALA A 30 8.87 -6.06 10.66
N GLU A 31 8.79 -7.00 9.74
CA GLU A 31 9.63 -8.18 9.79
C GLU A 31 11.09 -7.85 9.50
N ARG A 32 11.33 -7.06 8.46
CA ARG A 32 12.71 -6.79 8.05
C ARG A 32 13.46 -5.89 9.02
N HIS A 33 12.75 -5.04 9.73
CA HIS A 33 13.40 -4.07 10.61
C HIS A 33 13.21 -4.37 12.08
N GLY A 34 12.72 -5.55 12.41
CA GLY A 34 12.68 -6.02 13.79
C GLY A 34 11.75 -5.23 14.69
N PHE A 35 10.58 -4.87 14.20
CA PHE A 35 9.60 -4.18 15.03
C PHE A 35 9.04 -5.11 16.09
N SER A 36 8.46 -4.54 17.13
CA SER A 36 7.81 -5.29 18.19
C SER A 36 6.68 -6.14 17.62
N PRO A 37 6.23 -7.17 18.34
CA PRO A 37 5.04 -7.89 17.89
C PRO A 37 3.84 -6.97 17.79
N TRP A 38 2.92 -7.31 16.89
CA TRP A 38 1.69 -6.54 16.73
C TRP A 38 0.82 -6.68 17.96
N LYS A 39 0.31 -5.55 18.45
CA LYS A 39 -0.58 -5.53 19.62
C LYS A 39 -1.83 -4.75 19.30
N ALA A 40 -2.95 -5.16 19.87
CA ALA A 40 -4.21 -4.46 19.68
C ALA A 40 -4.21 -3.13 20.42
N LYS A 41 -4.63 -2.06 19.74
CA LYS A 41 -4.79 -0.75 20.36
C LYS A 41 -5.77 0.09 19.55
N SER A 42 -6.82 0.53 20.19
CA SER A 42 -7.77 1.48 19.61
C SER A 42 -8.35 0.99 18.27
N GLY A 43 -8.59 -0.30 18.17
CA GLY A 43 -9.17 -0.88 16.95
C GLY A 43 -8.16 -1.14 15.85
N ALA A 44 -6.88 -1.05 16.15
CA ALA A 44 -5.81 -1.31 15.19
C ALA A 44 -4.85 -2.34 15.74
N ALA A 45 -4.04 -2.92 14.86
CA ALA A 45 -2.86 -3.67 15.25
C ALA A 45 -1.67 -2.72 15.12
N VAL A 46 -0.89 -2.59 16.18
CA VAL A 46 0.16 -1.61 16.28
C VAL A 46 1.49 -2.29 16.59
N ALA A 47 2.55 -1.89 15.94
CA ALA A 47 3.91 -2.36 16.23
C ALA A 47 4.83 -1.14 16.33
N GLU A 48 5.82 -1.22 17.21
CA GLU A 48 6.73 -0.12 17.47
C GLU A 48 8.15 -0.51 17.10
N GLY A 49 8.90 0.45 16.61
CA GLY A 49 10.29 0.25 16.29
C GLY A 49 10.97 1.54 15.94
N ARG A 50 12.16 1.43 15.38
CA ARG A 50 12.91 2.59 14.95
C ARG A 50 13.37 2.37 13.51
N LEU A 51 13.43 3.46 12.77
CA LEU A 51 13.87 3.40 11.38
C LEU A 51 14.50 4.75 11.05
N GLY A 52 15.69 4.71 10.46
CA GLY A 52 16.37 5.95 10.12
C GLY A 52 16.65 6.83 11.33
N GLY A 53 16.85 6.23 12.49
CA GLY A 53 17.10 6.98 13.70
C GLY A 53 15.88 7.56 14.39
N GLU A 54 14.70 7.31 13.86
CA GLU A 54 13.46 7.89 14.39
C GLU A 54 12.56 6.79 14.95
N LYS A 55 11.81 7.14 15.97
CA LYS A 55 10.76 6.25 16.46
C LYS A 55 9.63 6.19 15.44
N LEU A 56 9.18 4.98 15.14
CA LEU A 56 8.17 4.76 14.12
C LEU A 56 7.10 3.80 14.63
N LEU A 57 5.87 4.17 14.42
CA LEU A 57 4.73 3.36 14.78
C LEU A 57 4.11 2.81 13.50
N LEU A 58 3.90 1.49 13.44
CA LEU A 58 3.19 0.86 12.33
C LEU A 58 1.78 0.56 12.79
N VAL A 59 0.79 0.91 11.97
CA VAL A 59 -0.61 0.82 12.36
C VAL A 59 -1.40 0.16 11.24
N LYS A 60 -2.03 -0.98 11.54
CA LYS A 60 -2.94 -1.64 10.61
C LYS A 60 -4.35 -1.57 11.21
N PRO A 61 -5.24 -0.70 10.71
CA PRO A 61 -6.60 -0.68 11.27
C PRO A 61 -7.26 -2.03 11.07
N GLN A 62 -7.97 -2.48 12.10
CA GLN A 62 -8.61 -3.81 12.08
C GLN A 62 -10.11 -3.71 11.87
N SER A 63 -10.61 -2.52 11.56
CA SER A 63 -11.94 -2.31 11.03
C SER A 63 -11.94 -2.73 9.58
N PHE A 64 -13.10 -2.86 8.96
CA PHE A 64 -13.11 -3.07 7.52
C PHE A 64 -12.69 -1.79 6.81
N MET A 65 -12.32 -1.94 5.54
CA MET A 65 -11.67 -0.88 4.77
C MET A 65 -12.39 0.47 4.89
N ASN A 66 -13.71 0.46 4.74
CA ASN A 66 -14.47 1.72 4.73
C ASN A 66 -14.53 2.41 6.09
N LYS A 67 -13.98 1.79 7.12
CA LYS A 67 -13.93 2.39 8.45
C LYS A 67 -12.50 2.52 8.96
N SER A 68 -11.55 2.64 8.04
CA SER A 68 -10.13 2.72 8.40
C SER A 68 -9.78 3.95 9.22
N GLY A 69 -10.51 5.04 9.04
CA GLY A 69 -10.17 6.31 9.67
C GLY A 69 -10.30 6.35 11.17
N GLY A 70 -11.30 5.62 11.71
CA GLY A 70 -11.50 5.62 13.15
C GLY A 70 -10.27 5.14 13.91
N PRO A 71 -9.82 3.90 13.65
CA PRO A 71 -8.64 3.41 14.36
C PRO A 71 -7.38 4.22 14.10
N VAL A 72 -7.13 4.63 12.86
CA VAL A 72 -5.95 5.43 12.56
C VAL A 72 -6.00 6.76 13.30
N GLY A 73 -7.11 7.41 13.29
CA GLY A 73 -7.29 8.66 14.04
C GLY A 73 -7.07 8.49 15.54
N UNK A 74 -7.49 7.44 15.97
CA UNK A 74 -7.44 7.20 17.15
C UNK A 74 -6.26 7.07 17.62
N VAL A 75 -5.37 6.30 17.05
CA VAL A 75 -3.97 6.08 17.39
C VAL A 75 -3.16 7.37 17.23
N ALA A 76 -3.38 8.08 16.13
CA ALA A 76 -2.66 9.33 15.91
C ALA A 76 -2.89 10.32 17.04
N ARG A 77 -4.12 10.45 17.49
CA ARG A 77 -4.42 11.37 18.59
C ARG A 77 -3.81 10.90 19.90
N PHE A 78 -3.85 9.61 20.16
CA PHE A 78 -3.28 9.07 21.39
C PHE A 78 -1.80 9.40 21.52
N PHE A 79 -1.07 9.22 20.41
CA PHE A 79 0.37 9.47 20.40
C PHE A 79 0.72 10.90 19.98
N LYS A 80 -0.28 11.74 19.74
CA LYS A 80 -0.09 13.15 19.36
C LYS A 80 0.74 13.30 18.10
N ILE A 81 0.43 12.48 17.09
CA ILE A 81 1.17 12.49 15.84
C ILE A 81 0.44 13.40 14.84
N PRO A 82 1.06 14.49 14.40
CA PRO A 82 0.41 15.38 13.45
C PRO A 82 0.35 14.78 12.04
N UNK A 83 -0.51 15.10 11.22
CA UNK A 83 -0.73 14.72 10.06
C UNK A 83 0.30 14.68 9.25
N GLU A 84 1.27 15.73 9.25
CA GLU A 84 2.41 15.75 8.35
C GLU A 84 3.42 14.64 8.69
N GLN A 85 3.22 13.96 9.79
CA GLN A 85 4.08 12.83 10.16
C GLN A 85 3.39 11.49 9.98
N VAL A 86 2.27 11.47 9.29
CA VAL A 86 1.51 10.25 8.99
C VAL A 86 1.69 9.90 7.52
N PHE A 87 2.06 8.64 7.25
CA PHE A 87 2.19 8.09 5.90
C PHE A 87 1.21 6.93 5.79
N VAL A 88 0.31 7.00 4.82
CA VAL A 88 -0.71 5.94 4.63
C VAL A 88 -0.37 5.16 3.37
N PHE A 89 -0.18 3.85 3.53
CA PHE A 89 0.15 2.92 2.44
C PHE A 89 -1.13 2.25 1.97
N TYR A 90 -1.41 2.30 0.68
CA TYR A 90 -2.65 1.73 0.18
C TYR A 90 -2.56 1.41 -1.32
N ASP A 91 -3.52 0.59 -1.76
CA ASP A 91 -3.61 0.16 -3.16
C ASP A 91 -4.20 1.26 -4.03
N GLU A 92 -3.59 1.45 -5.20
CA GLU A 92 -4.00 2.49 -6.15
C GLU A 92 -4.28 1.86 -7.51
N ILE A 93 -5.54 1.89 -7.95
CA ILE A 93 -5.91 1.30 -9.24
C ILE A 93 -5.49 2.17 -10.43
N ASP A 94 -5.24 3.45 -10.20
CA ASP A 94 -4.88 4.35 -11.30
C ASP A 94 -3.39 4.40 -11.57
N LEU A 95 -2.61 3.64 -10.83
CA LEU A 95 -1.19 3.43 -11.14
C LEU A 95 -1.02 2.02 -11.69
N VAL A 96 -0.17 1.87 -12.71
CA VAL A 96 0.09 0.54 -13.27
C VAL A 96 0.62 -0.37 -12.17
N ALA A 97 0.36 -1.68 -12.32
CA ALA A 97 0.76 -2.64 -11.32
C ALA A 97 2.26 -2.58 -11.08
N GLY A 98 2.63 -2.45 -9.81
CA GLY A 98 4.03 -2.43 -9.43
C GLY A 98 4.66 -1.05 -9.35
N LYS A 99 3.95 0.00 -9.73
CA LYS A 99 4.46 1.37 -9.61
C LYS A 99 4.14 1.92 -8.23
N VAL A 100 5.07 2.66 -7.64
CA VAL A 100 4.86 3.27 -6.33
C VAL A 100 5.03 4.78 -6.45
N ARG A 101 4.04 5.53 -5.97
CA ARG A 101 4.10 7.00 -5.98
C ARG A 101 3.78 7.53 -4.61
N VAL A 102 4.54 8.53 -4.19
CA VAL A 102 4.37 9.17 -2.89
C VAL A 102 4.00 10.62 -3.11
N LYS A 103 2.99 11.09 -2.38
CA LYS A 103 2.69 12.52 -2.40
C LYS A 103 2.05 12.92 -1.08
N ARG A 104 2.10 14.20 -0.78
CA ARG A 104 1.39 14.73 0.37
C ARG A 104 0.06 15.30 -0.08
N GLY A 105 -1.01 14.98 0.65
CA GLY A 105 -2.33 15.47 0.33
C GLY A 105 -2.92 14.82 -0.90
N GLY A 106 -3.97 15.41 -1.43
CA GLY A 106 -4.66 14.93 -2.62
C GLY A 106 -6.03 14.39 -2.32
N GLY A 107 -6.71 13.94 -3.36
CA GLY A 107 -8.06 13.39 -3.24
C GLY A 107 -8.03 11.90 -2.97
N HIS A 108 -9.19 11.34 -2.63
CA HIS A 108 -9.29 9.92 -2.29
C HIS A 108 -9.43 9.01 -3.52
N GLY A 109 -9.77 9.57 -4.67
CA GLY A 109 -9.88 8.78 -5.90
C GLY A 109 -10.85 7.63 -5.84
N GLY A 110 -11.85 7.71 -4.99
CA GLY A 110 -12.83 6.64 -4.83
C GLY A 110 -12.41 5.52 -3.88
N HIS A 111 -11.22 5.61 -3.31
CA HIS A 111 -10.75 4.59 -2.36
C HIS A 111 -11.46 4.81 -1.01
N ASN A 112 -12.26 3.85 -0.60
CA ASN A 112 -13.12 4.04 0.58
C ASN A 112 -12.33 4.16 1.88
N GLY A 113 -11.21 3.47 1.99
CA GLY A 113 -10.36 3.62 3.18
C GLY A 113 -9.78 5.01 3.28
N ILE A 114 -9.31 5.55 2.16
CA ILE A 114 -8.74 6.90 2.15
C ILE A 114 -9.84 7.93 2.42
N ARG A 115 -11.02 7.70 1.85
CA ARG A 115 -12.14 8.62 2.14
C ARG A 115 -12.40 8.71 3.63
N ASP A 116 -12.35 7.57 4.33
CA ASP A 116 -12.61 7.56 5.77
C ASP A 116 -11.44 8.14 6.56
N ILE A 117 -10.20 7.92 6.12
CA ILE A 117 -9.04 8.56 6.73
C ILE A 117 -9.19 10.09 6.62
N ASP A 118 -9.56 10.58 5.43
CA ASP A 118 -9.75 12.02 5.23
C ASP A 118 -10.78 12.59 6.18
N ARG A 119 -11.86 11.83 6.42
CA ARG A 119 -12.91 12.28 7.31
C ARG A 119 -12.40 12.46 8.73
N HIS A 120 -11.48 11.61 9.19
CA HIS A 120 -11.01 11.62 10.56
C HIS A 120 -9.75 12.46 10.79
N LEU A 121 -8.89 12.56 9.78
CA LEU A 121 -7.60 13.23 9.93
C LEU A 121 -7.46 14.49 9.08
N GLY A 122 -8.42 14.73 8.17
CA GLY A 122 -8.17 15.68 7.11
C GLY A 122 -7.30 15.02 6.04
N SER A 123 -6.99 15.74 4.98
CA SER A 123 -6.34 15.12 3.81
C SER A 123 -4.86 15.42 3.69
N ASP A 124 -4.26 16.11 4.65
CA ASP A 124 -2.90 16.64 4.51
C ASP A 124 -1.84 15.72 5.12
N TYR A 125 -1.95 14.43 4.85
CA TYR A 125 -0.96 13.45 5.25
C TYR A 125 -0.26 12.93 3.99
N TRP A 126 0.80 12.15 4.20
CA TRP A 126 1.54 11.55 3.09
C TRP A 126 0.84 10.29 2.62
N ARG A 127 0.83 10.09 1.31
CA ARG A 127 0.19 8.93 0.68
C ARG A 127 1.24 8.14 -0.07
N VAL A 128 1.43 6.88 0.35
CA VAL A 128 2.32 5.95 -0.36
C VAL A 128 1.40 5.04 -1.15
N ARG A 129 1.28 5.32 -2.45
CA ARG A 129 0.31 4.65 -3.30
C ARG A 129 0.98 3.51 -4.05
N ILE A 130 0.46 2.30 -3.85
CA ILE A 130 1.02 1.08 -4.41
C ILE A 130 0.15 0.68 -5.59
N GLY A 131 0.68 0.81 -6.79
CA GLY A 131 -0.09 0.54 -8.01
C GLY A 131 -0.49 -0.92 -8.10
N VAL A 132 -1.78 -1.17 -8.29
CA VAL A 132 -2.28 -2.51 -8.54
C VAL A 132 -2.93 -2.61 -9.93
N GLY A 133 -3.11 -1.48 -10.60
CA GLY A 133 -3.65 -1.44 -11.95
C GLY A 133 -5.14 -1.70 -12.00
N ARG A 134 -5.73 -1.36 -13.14
CA ARG A 134 -7.14 -1.66 -13.40
C ARG A 134 -7.24 -3.06 -14.00
N PRO A 135 -8.42 -3.68 -13.90
CA PRO A 135 -8.55 -5.09 -14.36
C PRO A 135 -8.06 -5.34 -15.76
N ASP A 136 -8.43 -4.47 -16.73
CA ASP A 136 -8.05 -4.71 -18.11
C ASP A 136 -6.60 -4.42 -18.41
N HIS A 137 -5.89 -3.76 -17.49
CA HIS A 137 -4.45 -3.54 -17.62
C HIS A 137 -3.65 -4.75 -17.16
N VAL A 138 -4.22 -5.55 -16.27
CA VAL A 138 -3.54 -6.75 -15.74
C VAL A 138 -4.01 -7.99 -16.48
N ILE A 139 -5.30 -8.09 -16.77
CA ILE A 139 -5.90 -9.19 -17.49
C ILE A 139 -6.56 -8.62 -18.75
N PRO A 140 -5.90 -8.68 -19.90
CA PRO A 140 -6.42 -8.02 -21.10
C PRO A 140 -7.85 -8.42 -21.39
N GLY A 141 -8.69 -7.43 -21.67
CA GLY A 141 -10.09 -7.63 -21.99
C GLY A 141 -11.00 -7.82 -20.80
N SER A 142 -10.47 -7.76 -19.58
CA SER A 142 -11.28 -7.97 -18.39
C SER A 142 -12.31 -6.85 -18.23
N ARG A 143 -13.51 -7.23 -17.79
CA ARG A 143 -14.57 -6.29 -17.47
C ARG A 143 -14.98 -6.38 -15.99
N ILE A 144 -14.10 -6.89 -15.16
CA ILE A 144 -14.40 -7.06 -13.75
C ILE A 144 -14.66 -5.70 -13.12
N ASP A 145 -15.72 -5.61 -12.32
CA ASP A 145 -16.03 -4.40 -11.55
C ASP A 145 -14.88 -4.07 -10.60
N ILE A 146 -14.54 -2.79 -10.50
CA ILE A 146 -13.42 -2.34 -9.67
C ILE A 146 -13.58 -2.79 -8.21
N ARG A 147 -14.80 -2.71 -7.68
CA ARG A 147 -15.03 -3.11 -6.28
C ARG A 147 -14.74 -4.58 -6.05
N LYS A 148 -15.03 -5.40 -7.05
CA LYS A 148 -14.70 -6.82 -6.98
C LYS A 148 -13.21 -7.05 -7.21
N TRP A 149 -12.64 -6.31 -8.16
CA TRP A 149 -11.24 -6.44 -8.55
C TRP A 149 -10.30 -6.28 -7.36
N VAL A 150 -10.51 -5.23 -6.57
CA VAL A 150 -9.58 -4.99 -5.45
C VAL A 150 -9.70 -6.05 -4.37
N LEU A 151 -10.82 -6.75 -4.30
CA LEU A 151 -11.00 -7.84 -3.34
C LEU A 151 -10.58 -9.19 -3.91
N MET A 152 -10.04 -9.23 -5.13
CA MET A 152 -9.48 -10.44 -5.70
C MET A 152 -8.00 -10.52 -5.37
N ASP A 153 -7.52 -11.75 -5.23
CA ASP A 153 -6.10 -11.97 -4.95
C ASP A 153 -5.25 -11.51 -6.13
N PHE A 154 -4.04 -11.09 -5.83
CA PHE A 154 -3.04 -10.92 -6.87
C PHE A 154 -2.93 -12.22 -7.66
N THR A 155 -2.66 -12.11 -8.96
CA THR A 155 -2.50 -13.31 -9.79
C THR A 155 -1.26 -14.09 -9.35
N THR A 156 -1.17 -15.33 -9.79
CA THR A 156 0.01 -16.14 -9.51
C THR A 156 1.28 -15.48 -10.04
N GLU A 157 1.21 -14.92 -11.26
CA GLU A 157 2.37 -14.20 -11.80
C GLU A 157 2.75 -13.02 -10.94
N GLU A 158 1.78 -12.29 -10.45
CA GLU A 158 2.07 -11.14 -9.59
C GLU A 158 2.67 -11.59 -8.27
N ARG A 159 2.11 -12.63 -7.67
CA ARG A 159 2.62 -13.14 -6.39
C ARG A 159 4.04 -13.67 -6.50
N ASN A 160 4.41 -14.18 -7.66
CA ASN A 160 5.76 -14.71 -7.88
C ASN A 160 6.69 -13.70 -8.54
N GLY A 161 6.21 -12.51 -8.78
CA GLY A 161 6.98 -11.51 -9.51
C GLY A 161 7.03 -10.17 -8.80
N TRP A 162 6.24 -9.20 -9.30
CA TRP A 162 6.43 -7.84 -8.84
C TRP A 162 6.00 -7.63 -7.39
N VAL A 163 5.04 -8.39 -6.87
CA VAL A 163 4.55 -8.10 -5.53
C VAL A 163 5.64 -8.25 -4.48
N PRO A 164 6.31 -9.40 -4.36
CA PRO A 164 7.38 -9.46 -3.37
C PRO A 164 8.54 -8.51 -3.67
N ALA A 165 8.84 -8.27 -4.93
CA ALA A 165 9.93 -7.36 -5.29
C ALA A 165 9.65 -5.94 -4.81
N VAL A 166 8.44 -5.44 -5.05
CA VAL A 166 8.07 -4.08 -4.64
C VAL A 166 7.99 -3.97 -3.12
N LEU A 167 7.41 -4.99 -2.46
CA LEU A 167 7.33 -4.96 -1.01
C LEU A 167 8.71 -4.91 -0.37
N ARG A 168 9.64 -5.72 -0.89
CA ARG A 168 11.01 -5.71 -0.37
C ARG A 168 11.69 -4.37 -0.65
N ALA A 169 11.52 -3.83 -1.84
CA ALA A 169 12.14 -2.56 -2.19
C ALA A 169 11.63 -1.43 -1.30
N MET A 170 10.31 -1.38 -1.07
CA MET A 170 9.76 -0.36 -0.18
C MET A 170 10.31 -0.50 1.22
N SER A 171 10.42 -1.73 1.71
CA SER A 171 10.96 -1.95 3.05
C SER A 171 12.43 -1.55 3.13
N ASP A 172 13.22 -1.90 2.12
CA ASP A 172 14.64 -1.55 2.10
C ASP A 172 14.85 -0.05 2.11
N GLU A 173 13.97 0.70 1.45
CA GLU A 173 14.16 2.13 1.27
C GLU A 173 13.27 2.97 2.19
N ALA A 174 12.58 2.33 3.13
CA ALA A 174 11.58 3.03 3.96
C ALA A 174 12.19 4.14 4.83
N ASP A 175 13.47 4.03 5.18
CA ASP A 175 14.13 5.09 5.94
C ASP A 175 14.17 6.41 5.17
N ARG A 176 14.09 6.37 3.84
CA ARG A 176 14.02 7.60 3.08
C ARG A 176 12.71 8.35 3.32
N LEU A 177 11.61 7.62 3.52
CA LEU A 177 10.36 8.28 3.89
C LEU A 177 10.49 8.98 5.23
N VAL A 178 11.14 8.31 6.18
CA VAL A 178 11.37 8.89 7.51
C VAL A 178 12.19 10.16 7.40
N ALA A 179 13.12 10.21 6.45
CA ALA A 179 13.98 11.38 6.23
C ALA A 179 13.33 12.44 5.34
N ASN A 180 12.08 12.28 4.99
CA ASN A 180 11.36 13.19 4.07
C ASN A 180 12.00 13.26 2.69
N ASP A 181 12.58 12.15 2.24
CA ASP A 181 13.20 12.07 0.92
C ASP A 181 12.30 11.22 0.02
N ASP A 182 11.16 11.75 -0.31
CA ASP A 182 10.22 11.01 -1.15
C ASP A 182 10.73 10.83 -2.57
N UNK A 183 11.43 11.54 -2.91
CA UNK A 183 11.89 11.46 -4.05
C UNK A 183 12.73 10.45 -4.18
N GLY A 184 13.81 10.41 -3.37
CA GLY A 184 14.75 9.30 -3.37
C GLY A 184 14.08 7.95 -3.17
N PHE A 185 13.06 7.93 -2.32
CA PHE A 185 12.31 6.68 -2.09
C PHE A 185 11.74 6.15 -3.41
N MET A 186 11.05 7.02 -4.15
CA MET A 186 10.44 6.60 -5.41
C MET A 186 11.48 6.13 -6.43
N SER A 187 12.58 6.86 -6.55
CA SER A 187 13.65 6.48 -7.49
C SER A 187 14.27 5.14 -7.14
N ARG A 188 14.56 4.93 -5.86
CA ARG A 188 15.20 3.68 -5.43
C ARG A 188 14.27 2.49 -5.58
N VAL A 189 12.99 2.68 -5.22
CA VAL A 189 12.04 1.58 -5.40
C VAL A 189 11.93 1.21 -6.87
N ALA A 190 11.86 2.21 -7.76
CA ALA A 190 11.77 1.93 -9.20
C ALA A 190 13.03 1.23 -9.71
N TYR A 191 14.18 1.58 -9.17
CA TYR A 191 15.43 0.94 -9.58
C TYR A 191 15.50 -0.53 -9.10
N LEU A 192 15.13 -0.75 -7.83
CA LEU A 192 15.22 -2.09 -7.24
C LEU A 192 14.12 -3.03 -7.74
N ALA A 193 12.96 -2.48 -8.07
CA ALA A 193 11.82 -3.26 -8.51
C ALA A 193 11.17 -2.57 -9.71
N PRO A 194 11.78 -2.69 -10.90
CA PRO A 194 11.23 -2.01 -12.08
C PRO A 194 9.81 -2.46 -12.36
N THR A 195 8.99 -1.50 -12.77
CA THR A 195 7.60 -1.76 -13.09
C THR A 195 7.51 -2.77 -14.22
N PRO A 196 6.75 -3.86 -14.06
CA PRO A 196 6.62 -4.81 -15.18
C PRO A 196 5.83 -4.20 -16.32
N LYS A 197 6.11 -4.64 -17.54
CA LYS A 197 5.35 -4.20 -18.68
C LYS A 197 3.94 -4.80 -18.63
N PRO A 198 2.90 -4.00 -18.83
CA PRO A 198 1.56 -4.57 -18.91
C PRO A 198 1.46 -5.50 -20.13
N PRO A 199 0.64 -6.55 -20.07
CA PRO A 199 0.45 -7.39 -21.25
C PRO A 199 -0.17 -6.59 -22.38
N ALA A 200 0.30 -6.84 -23.62
CA ALA A 200 -0.28 -6.19 -24.79
C ALA A 200 -1.61 -6.86 -25.13
N LYS A 201 -2.61 -6.03 -25.50
CA LYS A 201 -3.91 -6.56 -25.84
C LYS A 201 -3.87 -7.52 -27.02
N ASP A 202 -3.12 -7.16 -28.05
CA ASP A 202 -3.03 -7.93 -29.27
C ASP A 202 -1.68 -8.57 -29.44
N ASP A 203 -1.09 -8.99 -28.34
CA ASP A 203 0.22 -9.61 -28.38
C ASP A 203 0.18 -10.89 -29.19
N PRO A 204 0.89 -10.94 -30.30
CA PRO A 204 0.88 -12.16 -31.11
C PRO A 204 1.55 -13.35 -30.43
N ALA A 205 2.34 -13.09 -29.43
CA ALA A 205 2.93 -14.18 -28.66
C ALA A 205 1.90 -14.93 -27.86
N THR A 206 0.76 -14.28 -27.64
CA THR A 206 -0.35 -15.00 -27.03
C THR A 206 -1.09 -15.67 -28.14
N PRO A 207 -0.95 -16.43 -28.69
CA PRO A 207 -1.38 -16.86 -29.96
C PRO A 207 -2.79 -16.67 -30.44
N ASP A 208 -2.03 -15.80 -30.67
CA ASP A 208 -2.45 -15.52 -31.34
C ASP A 208 -2.37 -15.38 -31.93
N GLY A 209 -1.68 -14.80 -31.71
CA GLY A 209 -1.32 -14.50 -32.10
C GLY A 209 -0.85 -14.47 -32.53
N LYS A 210 -0.39 -14.18 -32.58
CA LYS A 210 0.31 -13.93 -32.88
C LYS A 210 0.94 -13.95 -32.77
N ASP A 211 1.32 -13.98 -32.33
CA ASP A 211 1.89 -13.80 -32.13
C ASP A 211 2.12 -13.60 -31.95
N GLY A 212 2.45 -13.36 -31.68
CA GLY A 212 2.74 -13.03 -31.39
C GLY A 212 2.66 -12.85 -31.35
#